data_91660434de6c259e0bfe8a0090aae37c
#
_entry.id   91660434de6c259e0bfe8a0090aae37c
#
_cell.length_a   1.000
_cell.length_b   1.000
_cell.length_c   1.000
_cell.angle_alpha   90.00
_cell.angle_beta   90.00
_cell.angle_gamma   90.00
#
_symmetry.space_group_name_H-M   'P 1'
#
loop_
_entity.id
_entity.type
_entity.pdbx_description
1 polymer ?
#
loop_
_entity_poly.entity_id
_entity_poly.type
_entity_poly.pdbx_seq_one_letter_code
_entity_poly.pdbx_strand_id
1 'polypeptide(L)'
;MKTNDRRKAPLGQDGVGDSVGLVAFDADDTLWDCQGAFCAVEHALAKLLSPYAEADEVLRVLAATERRNMPLTGYGAKAFTLSMVEAAVGVSRGCVGGEEIDEVLRLGRRRMELPALPLPGVAATLRRVREGGR
;
A
#
# COMPACT_ATOMS: atom_id res chain seq x y z
N MET A 1 -43.73 25.74 -8.39
CA MET A 1 -43.09 24.41 -8.51
C MET A 1 -42.34 24.41 -9.84
N LYS A 2 -41.02 24.69 -9.82
CA LYS A 2 -40.17 24.75 -11.02
C LYS A 2 -39.34 23.48 -11.10
N THR A 3 -39.70 22.62 -12.04
CA THR A 3 -38.97 21.39 -12.39
C THR A 3 -37.65 21.79 -13.06
N ASN A 4 -36.53 21.43 -12.43
CA ASN A 4 -35.18 21.61 -12.96
C ASN A 4 -34.83 20.44 -13.89
N ASP A 5 -35.17 20.60 -15.17
CA ASP A 5 -34.82 19.67 -16.26
C ASP A 5 -33.32 19.89 -16.61
N ARG A 6 -32.43 19.15 -15.93
CA ARG A 6 -31.03 19.05 -16.35
C ARG A 6 -30.93 18.02 -17.48
N ARG A 7 -31.13 18.47 -18.72
CA ARG A 7 -30.77 17.71 -19.91
C ARG A 7 -29.28 17.39 -19.87
N LYS A 8 -28.95 16.09 -19.79
CA LYS A 8 -27.60 15.60 -20.02
C LYS A 8 -27.18 15.98 -21.43
N ALA A 9 -26.18 16.85 -21.55
CA ALA A 9 -25.49 17.07 -22.81
C ALA A 9 -24.86 15.73 -23.27
N PRO A 10 -24.96 15.39 -24.58
CA PRO A 10 -24.25 14.22 -25.08
C PRO A 10 -22.74 14.42 -24.92
N LEU A 11 -22.05 13.39 -24.37
CA LEU A 11 -20.59 13.34 -24.35
C LEU A 11 -20.13 13.37 -25.81
N GLY A 12 -19.58 14.50 -26.25
CA GLY A 12 -19.00 14.64 -27.58
C GLY A 12 -17.87 13.63 -27.76
N GLN A 13 -17.86 12.98 -28.92
CA GLN A 13 -16.80 12.08 -29.37
C GLN A 13 -15.54 12.85 -29.83
N ASP A 14 -15.31 14.04 -29.30
CA ASP A 14 -14.12 14.81 -29.62
C ASP A 14 -12.98 14.31 -28.77
N GLY A 15 -11.86 13.95 -29.42
CA GLY A 15 -10.74 13.24 -28.84
C GLY A 15 -10.28 13.86 -27.51
N VAL A 16 -10.19 13.02 -26.50
CA VAL A 16 -9.78 13.32 -25.12
C VAL A 16 -8.37 13.93 -25.03
N GLY A 17 -7.73 14.24 -26.17
CA GLY A 17 -6.34 14.68 -26.25
C GLY A 17 -6.09 16.19 -26.20
N ASP A 18 -7.02 17.02 -26.67
CA ASP A 18 -6.70 18.43 -26.96
C ASP A 18 -7.00 19.43 -25.82
N SER A 19 -7.57 18.99 -24.70
CA SER A 19 -7.91 19.85 -23.56
C SER A 19 -7.35 19.43 -22.21
N VAL A 20 -6.56 18.32 -22.14
CA VAL A 20 -6.01 17.82 -20.89
C VAL A 20 -4.67 18.48 -20.61
N GLY A 21 -4.61 19.39 -19.63
CA GLY A 21 -3.38 20.08 -19.24
C GLY A 21 -2.50 19.31 -18.25
N LEU A 22 -3.04 18.27 -17.59
CA LEU A 22 -2.32 17.46 -16.63
C LEU A 22 -2.89 16.03 -16.59
N VAL A 23 -2.02 15.03 -16.60
CA VAL A 23 -2.37 13.63 -16.36
C VAL A 23 -1.63 13.16 -15.11
N ALA A 24 -2.36 12.74 -14.10
CA ALA A 24 -1.81 12.16 -12.88
C ALA A 24 -2.16 10.66 -12.81
N PHE A 25 -1.20 9.86 -12.34
CA PHE A 25 -1.38 8.44 -12.10
C PHE A 25 -1.24 8.15 -10.61
N ASP A 26 -2.08 7.28 -10.11
CA ASP A 26 -1.82 6.59 -8.85
C ASP A 26 -0.60 5.66 -9.04
N ALA A 27 0.14 5.38 -7.99
CA ALA A 27 1.41 4.69 -8.09
C ALA A 27 1.37 3.25 -7.56
N ASP A 28 1.09 3.07 -6.28
CA ASP A 28 1.08 1.76 -5.62
C ASP A 28 -0.07 0.90 -6.16
N ASP A 29 0.24 -0.34 -6.55
CA ASP A 29 -0.69 -1.28 -7.18
C ASP A 29 -1.34 -0.80 -8.50
N THR A 30 -0.87 0.33 -9.02
CA THR A 30 -1.23 0.91 -10.33
C THR A 30 -0.05 0.90 -11.29
N LEU A 31 1.09 1.43 -10.88
CA LEU A 31 2.31 1.48 -11.68
C LEU A 31 3.28 0.34 -11.34
N TRP A 32 3.25 -0.15 -10.12
CA TRP A 32 4.04 -1.27 -9.62
C TRP A 32 3.28 -2.08 -8.57
N ASP A 33 3.65 -3.36 -8.41
CA ASP A 33 3.08 -4.22 -7.37
C ASP A 33 3.64 -3.81 -5.99
N CYS A 34 2.77 -3.34 -5.13
CA CYS A 34 3.06 -3.01 -3.75
C CYS A 34 2.50 -4.05 -2.78
N GLN A 35 1.28 -4.50 -3.01
CA GLN A 35 0.53 -5.39 -2.13
C GLN A 35 1.22 -6.75 -1.95
N GLY A 36 1.74 -7.35 -3.01
CA GLY A 36 2.42 -8.65 -2.92
C GLY A 36 3.62 -8.62 -1.99
N ALA A 37 4.38 -7.52 -1.99
CA ALA A 37 5.51 -7.35 -1.10
C ALA A 37 5.11 -7.18 0.37
N PHE A 38 3.99 -6.51 0.67
CA PHE A 38 3.45 -6.43 2.03
C PHE A 38 2.96 -7.79 2.51
N CYS A 39 2.20 -8.53 1.72
CA CYS A 39 1.73 -9.87 2.05
C CYS A 39 2.88 -10.82 2.40
N ALA A 40 4.01 -10.77 1.68
CA ALA A 40 5.18 -11.59 1.98
C ALA A 40 5.77 -11.27 3.37
N VAL A 41 5.82 -10.00 3.75
CA VAL A 41 6.29 -9.57 5.08
C VAL A 41 5.29 -9.96 6.18
N GLU A 42 4.00 -9.84 5.94
CA GLU A 42 2.94 -10.28 6.85
C GLU A 42 3.05 -11.77 7.18
N HIS A 43 3.24 -12.62 6.16
CA HIS A 43 3.45 -14.06 6.36
C HIS A 43 4.73 -14.36 7.14
N ALA A 44 5.82 -13.63 6.88
CA ALA A 44 7.06 -13.79 7.61
C ALA A 44 6.92 -13.38 9.09
N LEU A 45 6.18 -12.29 9.36
CA LEU A 45 5.85 -11.85 10.71
C LEU A 45 5.00 -12.89 11.44
N ALA A 46 3.95 -13.40 10.80
CA ALA A 46 3.11 -14.45 11.39
C ALA A 46 3.91 -15.71 11.74
N LYS A 47 4.83 -16.11 10.87
CA LYS A 47 5.74 -17.23 11.13
C LYS A 47 6.68 -16.95 12.31
N LEU A 48 7.26 -15.75 12.40
CA LEU A 48 8.13 -15.33 13.50
C LEU A 48 7.40 -15.38 14.85
N LEU A 49 6.15 -14.92 14.86
CA LEU A 49 5.34 -14.83 16.08
C LEU A 49 4.52 -16.10 16.38
N SER A 50 4.71 -17.17 15.62
CA SER A 50 4.00 -18.44 15.83
C SER A 50 4.14 -19.06 17.24
N PRO A 51 5.22 -18.81 18.02
CA PRO A 51 5.26 -19.25 19.42
C PRO A 51 4.24 -18.56 20.34
N TYR A 52 3.68 -17.42 19.92
CA TYR A 52 2.80 -16.59 20.75
C TYR A 52 1.33 -16.64 20.33
N ALA A 53 1.06 -16.78 19.02
CA ALA A 53 -0.30 -16.84 18.49
C ALA A 53 -0.35 -17.48 17.10
N GLU A 54 -1.56 -17.92 16.72
CA GLU A 54 -1.85 -18.39 15.36
C GLU A 54 -1.74 -17.26 14.33
N ALA A 55 -1.44 -17.62 13.08
CA ALA A 55 -1.20 -16.65 12.00
C ALA A 55 -2.35 -15.65 11.82
N ASP A 56 -3.59 -16.11 11.82
CA ASP A 56 -4.77 -15.25 11.66
C ASP A 56 -4.90 -14.20 12.79
N GLU A 57 -4.54 -14.59 14.00
CA GLU A 57 -4.52 -13.67 15.15
C GLU A 57 -3.44 -12.61 14.99
N VAL A 58 -2.22 -12.99 14.57
CA VAL A 58 -1.13 -12.06 14.31
C VAL A 58 -1.55 -11.03 13.25
N LEU A 59 -2.10 -11.49 12.13
CA LEU A 59 -2.53 -10.62 11.03
C LEU A 59 -3.69 -9.70 11.45
N ARG A 60 -4.64 -10.21 12.22
CA ARG A 60 -5.74 -9.43 12.76
C ARG A 60 -5.25 -8.31 13.69
N VAL A 61 -4.31 -8.62 14.58
CA VAL A 61 -3.72 -7.64 15.50
C VAL A 61 -2.91 -6.60 14.72
N LEU A 62 -2.11 -7.02 13.73
CA LEU A 62 -1.36 -6.11 12.86
C LEU A 62 -2.31 -5.13 12.16
N ALA A 63 -3.33 -5.61 11.47
CA ALA A 63 -4.29 -4.77 10.75
C ALA A 63 -5.03 -3.79 11.69
N ALA A 64 -5.36 -4.20 12.91
CA ALA A 64 -5.95 -3.30 13.91
C ALA A 64 -4.96 -2.23 14.37
N THR A 65 -3.69 -2.59 14.53
CA THR A 65 -2.61 -1.67 14.91
C THR A 65 -2.35 -0.63 13.83
N GLU A 66 -2.28 -1.06 12.56
CA GLU A 66 -2.12 -0.14 11.42
C GLU A 66 -3.27 0.89 11.35
N ARG A 67 -4.52 0.44 11.46
CA ARG A 67 -5.69 1.34 11.49
C ARG A 67 -5.61 2.36 12.62
N ARG A 68 -5.17 1.93 13.80
CA ARG A 68 -4.99 2.83 14.95
C ARG A 68 -3.87 3.85 14.73
N ASN A 69 -2.78 3.44 14.11
CA ASN A 69 -1.60 4.25 13.88
C ASN A 69 -1.73 5.21 12.69
N MET A 70 -2.58 4.87 11.72
CA MET A 70 -2.73 5.61 10.46
C MET A 70 -2.89 7.13 10.61
N PRO A 71 -3.68 7.68 11.56
CA PRO A 71 -3.80 9.13 11.73
C PRO A 71 -2.49 9.82 12.15
N LEU A 72 -1.55 9.10 12.77
CA LEU A 72 -0.26 9.63 13.23
C LEU A 72 0.87 9.37 12.24
N THR A 73 0.91 8.18 11.68
CA THR A 73 2.07 7.70 10.89
C THR A 73 1.84 7.73 9.39
N GLY A 74 0.60 7.86 8.95
CA GLY A 74 0.23 7.70 7.54
C GLY A 74 0.47 6.27 7.04
N TYR A 75 0.69 6.16 5.72
CA TYR A 75 0.96 4.91 5.02
C TYR A 75 2.45 4.71 4.76
N GLY A 76 2.80 3.50 4.34
CA GLY A 76 4.11 3.15 3.82
C GLY A 76 4.93 2.26 4.73
N ALA A 77 6.08 1.81 4.24
CA ALA A 77 6.90 0.79 4.89
C ALA A 77 7.40 1.17 6.28
N LYS A 78 7.63 2.46 6.57
CA LYS A 78 8.05 2.92 7.91
C LYS A 78 6.91 2.81 8.92
N ALA A 79 5.72 3.27 8.57
CA ALA A 79 4.51 3.15 9.38
C ALA A 79 4.15 1.68 9.63
N PHE A 80 4.24 0.86 8.59
CA PHE A 80 4.04 -0.58 8.66
C PHE A 80 5.03 -1.25 9.61
N THR A 81 6.32 -0.88 9.54
CA THR A 81 7.36 -1.42 10.44
C THR A 81 7.07 -1.10 11.90
N LEU A 82 6.65 0.13 12.21
CA LEU A 82 6.24 0.50 13.56
C LEU A 82 5.05 -0.35 14.02
N SER A 83 4.05 -0.52 13.17
CA SER A 83 2.87 -1.33 13.49
C SER A 83 3.21 -2.81 13.69
N MET A 84 4.19 -3.36 12.95
CA MET A 84 4.69 -4.72 13.19
C MET A 84 5.34 -4.88 14.56
N VAL A 85 6.16 -3.91 14.99
CA VAL A 85 6.78 -3.94 16.32
C VAL A 85 5.71 -3.89 17.42
N GLU A 86 4.75 -2.96 17.31
CA GLU A 86 3.64 -2.87 18.26
C GLU A 86 2.78 -4.14 18.29
N ALA A 87 2.49 -4.72 17.12
CA ALA A 87 1.75 -5.97 17.02
C ALA A 87 2.50 -7.12 17.67
N ALA A 88 3.83 -7.22 17.48
CA ALA A 88 4.67 -8.24 18.10
C ALA A 88 4.64 -8.15 19.63
N VAL A 89 4.76 -6.95 20.17
CA VAL A 89 4.65 -6.71 21.62
C VAL A 89 3.24 -7.06 22.13
N GLY A 90 2.20 -6.67 21.39
CA GLY A 90 0.82 -6.95 21.78
C GLY A 90 0.47 -8.43 21.78
N VAL A 91 0.79 -9.13 20.68
CA VAL A 91 0.52 -10.57 20.51
C VAL A 91 1.28 -11.41 21.55
N SER A 92 2.54 -11.07 21.82
CA SER A 92 3.35 -11.75 22.82
C SER A 92 3.06 -11.33 24.27
N ARG A 93 2.16 -10.36 24.48
CA ARG A 93 1.91 -9.75 25.80
C ARG A 93 3.19 -9.22 26.45
N GLY A 94 4.08 -8.65 25.66
CA GLY A 94 5.37 -8.13 26.10
C GLY A 94 6.45 -9.17 26.31
N CYS A 95 6.23 -10.44 25.94
CA CYS A 95 7.21 -11.51 26.10
C CYS A 95 8.17 -11.63 24.90
N VAL A 96 7.91 -10.94 23.78
CA VAL A 96 8.81 -10.93 22.63
C VAL A 96 10.20 -10.40 23.02
N GLY A 97 11.24 -11.14 22.64
CA GLY A 97 12.62 -10.80 22.97
C GLY A 97 13.27 -9.82 22.00
N GLY A 98 14.46 -9.32 22.36
CA GLY A 98 15.21 -8.38 21.52
C GLY A 98 15.61 -8.96 20.17
N GLU A 99 15.94 -10.25 20.10
CA GLU A 99 16.29 -10.92 18.83
C GLU A 99 15.10 -10.98 17.87
N GLU A 100 13.91 -11.26 18.38
CA GLU A 100 12.67 -11.28 17.58
C GLU A 100 12.29 -9.89 17.11
N ILE A 101 12.43 -8.88 17.96
CA ILE A 101 12.22 -7.47 17.57
C ILE A 101 13.23 -7.04 16.49
N ASP A 102 14.50 -7.44 16.61
CA ASP A 102 15.50 -7.16 15.57
C ASP A 102 15.12 -7.83 14.23
N GLU A 103 14.56 -9.04 14.25
CA GLU A 103 14.05 -9.67 13.02
C GLU A 103 12.83 -8.93 12.46
N VAL A 104 11.91 -8.46 13.29
CA VAL A 104 10.80 -7.59 12.83
C VAL A 104 11.35 -6.34 12.13
N LEU A 105 12.35 -5.68 12.71
CA LEU A 105 12.99 -4.52 12.10
C LEU A 105 13.69 -4.87 10.77
N ARG A 106 14.32 -6.05 10.66
CA ARG A 106 14.91 -6.54 9.41
C ARG A 106 13.84 -6.76 8.33
N LEU A 107 12.69 -7.32 8.68
CA LEU A 107 11.55 -7.46 7.76
C LEU A 107 11.12 -6.10 7.19
N GLY A 108 10.98 -5.11 8.06
CA GLY A 108 10.63 -3.75 7.67
C GLY A 108 11.69 -3.09 6.77
N ARG A 109 12.98 -3.24 7.09
CA ARG A 109 14.10 -2.72 6.27
C ARG A 109 14.11 -3.37 4.89
N ARG A 110 14.00 -4.69 4.80
CA ARG A 110 13.91 -5.39 3.51
C ARG A 110 12.78 -4.83 2.65
N ARG A 111 11.61 -4.54 3.25
CA ARG A 111 10.49 -3.92 2.52
C ARG A 111 10.84 -2.52 1.98
N MET A 112 11.61 -1.72 2.74
CA MET A 112 12.04 -0.38 2.32
C MET A 112 13.10 -0.41 1.20
N GLU A 113 13.90 -1.47 1.13
CA GLU A 113 14.98 -1.65 0.16
C GLU A 113 14.51 -2.25 -1.17
N LEU A 114 13.30 -2.83 -1.21
CA LEU A 114 12.77 -3.42 -2.44
C LEU A 114 12.53 -2.34 -3.49
N PRO A 115 13.07 -2.51 -4.72
CA PRO A 115 12.82 -1.57 -5.80
C PRO A 115 11.36 -1.64 -6.24
N ALA A 116 10.82 -0.50 -6.64
CA ALA A 116 9.53 -0.44 -7.34
C ALA A 116 9.72 -0.94 -8.78
N LEU A 117 9.26 -2.15 -9.06
CA LEU A 117 9.32 -2.73 -10.41
C LEU A 117 8.01 -2.42 -11.14
N PRO A 118 8.05 -1.67 -12.26
CA PRO A 118 6.84 -1.34 -13.01
C PRO A 118 6.09 -2.59 -13.48
N LEU A 119 4.78 -2.54 -13.38
CA LEU A 119 3.92 -3.58 -13.96
C LEU A 119 4.07 -3.67 -15.48
N PRO A 120 3.79 -4.82 -16.09
CA PRO A 120 3.88 -4.99 -17.55
C PRO A 120 3.09 -3.90 -18.29
N GLY A 121 3.70 -3.27 -19.27
CA GLY A 121 3.08 -2.24 -20.11
C GLY A 121 3.14 -0.81 -19.54
N VAL A 122 3.40 -0.61 -18.25
CA VAL A 122 3.44 0.72 -17.62
C VAL A 122 4.42 1.66 -18.31
N ALA A 123 5.67 1.24 -18.51
CA ALA A 123 6.68 2.08 -19.13
C ALA A 123 6.31 2.50 -20.56
N ALA A 124 5.68 1.61 -21.34
CA ALA A 124 5.18 1.92 -22.67
C ALA A 124 4.02 2.91 -22.65
N THR A 125 3.08 2.72 -21.72
CA THR A 125 1.93 3.61 -21.54
C THR A 125 2.36 5.02 -21.16
N LEU A 126 3.26 5.15 -20.17
CA LEU A 126 3.78 6.46 -19.74
C LEU A 126 4.51 7.20 -20.87
N ARG A 127 5.29 6.49 -21.69
CA ARG A 127 5.91 7.08 -22.90
C ARG A 127 4.87 7.60 -23.87
N ARG A 128 3.85 6.80 -24.19
CA ARG A 128 2.77 7.20 -25.11
C ARG A 128 2.00 8.41 -24.62
N VAL A 129 1.67 8.48 -23.31
CA VAL A 129 1.00 9.65 -22.72
C VAL A 129 1.88 10.88 -22.84
N ARG A 130 3.17 10.77 -22.54
CA ARG A 130 4.12 11.88 -22.68
C ARG A 130 4.24 12.37 -24.13
N GLU A 131 4.27 11.46 -25.09
CA GLU A 131 4.40 11.76 -26.52
C GLU A 131 3.11 12.33 -27.13
N GLY A 132 1.94 11.88 -26.63
CA GLY A 132 0.62 12.38 -27.07
C GLY A 132 0.22 13.74 -26.49
N GLY A 133 0.91 14.21 -25.48
CA GLY A 133 0.66 15.49 -24.80
C GLY A 133 1.45 16.69 -25.36
N ARG A 134 1.91 16.65 -26.62
CA ARG A 134 2.61 17.79 -27.29
C ARG A 134 1.65 18.63 -28.10
#